data_2681e5107a083907ba321f5b89c26f86
#
_entry.id   2681e5107a083907ba321f5b89c26f86
#
_cell.length_a   1.000
_cell.length_b   1.000
_cell.length_c   1.000
_cell.angle_alpha   90.00
_cell.angle_beta   90.00
_cell.angle_gamma   90.00
#
_symmetry.space_group_name_H-M   'P 1'
#
loop_
_entity.id
_entity.type
_entity.pdbx_description
1 polymer ?
#
loop_
_entity_poly.entity_id
_entity_poly.type
_entity_poly.pdbx_seq_one_letter_code
_entity_poly.pdbx_strand_id
1 'polypeptide(L)'
;MDPSWTPNRRHIVLATAASVAAATSLLSGCASPFGAPSTVGRAPYAPASRAYRQAVAAHLYSRNSERIFKGVLPSNLYAIGVLQLDIDRRGWVARLHWLRAPSHAPEVVAEIERTVHQAAPYPALSDTLTYTDTWLWDKSGRFQLDTLTEGQL
;
A
#
# COMPACT_ATOMS: atom_id res chain seq x y z
N MET A 1 38.72 57.66 -21.44
CA MET A 1 39.59 58.04 -20.32
C MET A 1 39.88 56.81 -19.52
N ASP A 2 40.97 56.14 -19.84
CA ASP A 2 41.68 55.22 -18.96
C ASP A 2 42.20 55.96 -17.71
N PRO A 3 42.73 55.34 -16.69
CA PRO A 3 43.57 54.15 -16.72
C PRO A 3 43.36 53.17 -15.55
N SER A 4 43.57 51.88 -15.79
CA SER A 4 44.73 51.07 -15.36
C SER A 4 45.15 51.17 -13.90
N TRP A 5 45.18 50.00 -13.23
CA TRP A 5 46.34 49.69 -12.40
C TRP A 5 46.51 48.17 -12.17
N THR A 6 47.76 47.77 -12.32
CA THR A 6 48.32 46.43 -12.26
C THR A 6 48.92 46.09 -10.86
N PRO A 7 49.56 44.94 -10.69
CA PRO A 7 49.52 44.14 -9.46
C PRO A 7 50.79 44.35 -8.58
N ASN A 8 50.74 43.85 -7.37
CA ASN A 8 51.98 43.70 -6.61
C ASN A 8 52.20 42.32 -6.03
N ARG A 9 53.42 41.91 -6.29
CA ARG A 9 54.07 40.64 -6.00
C ARG A 9 54.52 40.49 -4.55
N ARG A 10 54.77 39.21 -4.23
CA ARG A 10 55.82 38.66 -3.32
C ARG A 10 55.46 38.65 -1.81
N HIS A 11 55.39 37.46 -1.24
CA HIS A 11 56.54 36.81 -0.62
C HIS A 11 56.31 35.34 -0.41
N ILE A 12 57.32 34.58 -0.82
CA ILE A 12 57.61 33.17 -0.56
C ILE A 12 58.15 33.07 0.85
N VAL A 13 57.63 32.11 1.65
CA VAL A 13 58.40 31.48 2.75
C VAL A 13 58.13 29.99 2.73
N LEU A 14 59.19 29.27 2.44
CA LEU A 14 59.32 27.83 2.64
C LEU A 14 59.55 27.54 4.12
N ALA A 15 58.88 26.51 4.67
CA ALA A 15 59.38 25.75 5.83
C ALA A 15 58.78 24.33 5.84
N THR A 16 59.58 23.42 5.53
CA THR A 16 59.91 22.04 5.84
C THR A 16 59.03 21.24 6.82
N ALA A 17 58.63 20.09 6.32
CA ALA A 17 58.66 18.71 6.88
C ALA A 17 58.24 18.41 8.33
N ALA A 18 57.23 17.54 8.45
CA ALA A 18 57.28 16.42 9.36
C ALA A 18 56.27 15.32 8.94
N SER A 19 56.80 14.17 8.59
CA SER A 19 56.13 12.94 8.28
C SER A 19 55.53 12.31 9.57
N VAL A 20 54.24 12.00 9.57
CA VAL A 20 53.69 10.97 10.50
C VAL A 20 52.81 10.05 9.69
N ALA A 21 53.25 8.82 9.58
CA ALA A 21 52.50 7.70 9.08
C ALA A 21 51.38 7.34 10.06
N ALA A 22 50.15 7.33 9.60
CA ALA A 22 49.03 6.76 10.33
C ALA A 22 48.24 5.81 9.42
N ALA A 23 48.12 4.60 9.93
CA ALA A 23 47.57 3.42 9.33
C ALA A 23 46.23 3.61 8.65
N THR A 24 46.14 3.24 7.36
CA THR A 24 44.92 3.06 6.62
C THR A 24 44.26 1.75 7.03
N SER A 25 43.24 1.83 7.84
CA SER A 25 42.29 0.74 8.06
C SER A 25 41.36 0.64 6.84
N LEU A 26 41.64 -0.30 5.96
CA LEU A 26 40.75 -0.70 4.86
C LEU A 26 39.56 -1.47 5.47
N LEU A 27 38.52 -0.78 5.83
CA LEU A 27 37.19 -1.38 5.96
C LEU A 27 36.61 -1.56 4.55
N SER A 28 36.88 -2.73 3.99
CA SER A 28 36.17 -3.22 2.80
C SER A 28 34.69 -3.44 3.16
N GLY A 29 33.89 -2.38 3.04
CA GLY A 29 32.44 -2.51 3.00
C GLY A 29 32.07 -3.21 1.72
N CYS A 30 31.60 -4.45 1.79
CA CYS A 30 30.92 -5.12 0.67
C CYS A 30 29.68 -4.31 0.31
N ALA A 31 29.80 -3.44 -0.68
CA ALA A 31 28.64 -2.86 -1.34
C ALA A 31 27.97 -3.97 -2.12
N SER A 32 26.84 -4.47 -1.62
CA SER A 32 25.96 -5.36 -2.37
C SER A 32 25.39 -4.60 -3.57
N PRO A 33 25.60 -5.06 -4.80
CA PRO A 33 25.12 -4.37 -6.00
C PRO A 33 23.63 -4.58 -6.28
N PHE A 34 22.91 -5.19 -5.36
CA PHE A 34 21.47 -5.29 -5.42
C PHE A 34 20.85 -4.25 -4.49
N GLY A 35 20.81 -3.02 -4.98
CA GLY A 35 19.88 -2.03 -4.46
C GLY A 35 18.47 -2.57 -4.65
N ALA A 36 17.90 -3.19 -3.61
CA ALA A 36 16.47 -3.40 -3.58
C ALA A 36 15.80 -2.04 -3.84
N PRO A 37 14.81 -1.96 -4.73
CA PRO A 37 14.06 -0.73 -4.87
C PRO A 37 13.49 -0.42 -3.50
N SER A 38 13.98 0.65 -2.88
CA SER A 38 13.35 1.23 -1.72
C SER A 38 12.00 1.74 -2.19
N THR A 39 10.99 0.87 -2.15
CA THR A 39 9.62 1.32 -2.10
C THR A 39 9.56 2.15 -0.83
N VAL A 40 9.63 3.46 -1.00
CA VAL A 40 9.23 4.40 0.04
C VAL A 40 7.75 4.10 0.27
N GLY A 41 7.50 3.08 1.05
CA GLY A 41 6.18 2.69 1.47
C GLY A 41 5.65 3.85 2.29
N ARG A 42 4.77 4.65 1.69
CA ARG A 42 3.91 5.53 2.47
C ARG A 42 3.36 4.69 3.60
N ALA A 43 3.56 5.14 4.85
CA ALA A 43 3.06 4.45 6.02
C ALA A 43 1.60 4.04 5.76
N PRO A 44 1.21 2.78 6.02
CA PRO A 44 -0.16 2.36 5.83
C PRO A 44 -1.07 3.28 6.64
N TYR A 45 -2.20 3.67 6.07
CA TYR A 45 -3.20 4.44 6.80
C TYR A 45 -3.65 3.65 8.04
N ALA A 46 -4.17 4.35 9.04
CA ALA A 46 -4.68 3.70 10.23
C ALA A 46 -5.75 2.65 9.86
N PRO A 47 -5.74 1.48 10.51
CA PRO A 47 -6.74 0.46 10.25
C PRO A 47 -8.12 0.95 10.67
N ALA A 48 -9.13 0.60 9.89
CA ALA A 48 -10.51 0.92 10.17
C ALA A 48 -10.98 0.29 11.50
N SER A 49 -11.75 1.04 12.28
CA SER A 49 -12.41 0.51 13.47
C SER A 49 -13.41 -0.61 13.09
N ARG A 50 -13.76 -1.46 14.06
CA ARG A 50 -14.77 -2.52 13.83
C ARG A 50 -16.09 -1.94 13.31
N ALA A 51 -16.56 -0.85 13.91
CA ALA A 51 -17.81 -0.21 13.50
C ALA A 51 -17.74 0.31 12.05
N TYR A 52 -16.64 0.91 11.65
CA TYR A 52 -16.47 1.38 10.29
C TYR A 52 -16.34 0.22 9.29
N ARG A 53 -15.64 -0.87 9.64
CA ARG A 53 -15.60 -2.08 8.79
C ARG A 53 -17.01 -2.62 8.53
N GLN A 54 -17.85 -2.71 9.58
CA GLN A 54 -19.25 -3.12 9.44
C GLN A 54 -20.04 -2.16 8.53
N ALA A 55 -19.83 -0.85 8.67
CA ALA A 55 -20.51 0.14 7.83
C ALA A 55 -20.10 0.02 6.35
N VAL A 56 -18.81 -0.20 6.05
CA VAL A 56 -18.31 -0.42 4.68
C VAL A 56 -18.87 -1.73 4.11
N ALA A 57 -18.85 -2.82 4.88
CA ALA A 57 -19.38 -4.10 4.44
C ALA A 57 -20.91 -4.04 4.19
N ALA A 58 -21.65 -3.37 5.07
CA ALA A 58 -23.09 -3.15 4.89
C ALA A 58 -23.39 -2.27 3.67
N HIS A 59 -22.55 -1.26 3.41
CA HIS A 59 -22.65 -0.44 2.21
C HIS A 59 -22.43 -1.27 0.93
N LEU A 60 -21.39 -2.11 0.90
CA LEU A 60 -21.14 -3.06 -0.20
C LEU A 60 -22.35 -3.98 -0.44
N TYR A 61 -22.93 -4.51 0.63
CA TYR A 61 -24.11 -5.37 0.56
C TYR A 61 -25.33 -4.62 -0.03
N SER A 62 -25.57 -3.39 0.41
CA SER A 62 -26.71 -2.60 -0.09
C SER A 62 -26.59 -2.27 -1.59
N ARG A 63 -25.35 -2.08 -2.06
CA ARG A 63 -25.07 -1.79 -3.48
C ARG A 63 -25.03 -3.03 -4.37
N ASN A 64 -25.00 -4.24 -3.76
CA ASN A 64 -24.86 -5.51 -4.46
C ASN A 64 -25.87 -6.56 -3.96
N SER A 65 -27.04 -6.16 -3.52
CA SER A 65 -28.02 -7.02 -2.84
C SER A 65 -28.36 -8.31 -3.59
N GLU A 66 -28.43 -8.26 -4.94
CA GLU A 66 -28.70 -9.42 -5.80
C GLU A 66 -27.55 -10.42 -5.88
N ARG A 67 -26.35 -9.97 -5.51
CA ARG A 67 -25.12 -10.76 -5.57
C ARG A 67 -24.64 -11.24 -4.21
N ILE A 68 -25.35 -10.92 -3.15
CA ILE A 68 -25.03 -11.42 -1.83
C ILE A 68 -25.54 -12.86 -1.72
N PHE A 69 -24.68 -13.77 -1.32
CA PHE A 69 -25.07 -15.13 -0.99
C PHE A 69 -25.88 -15.10 0.32
N LYS A 70 -27.09 -15.63 0.31
CA LYS A 70 -27.98 -15.65 1.48
C LYS A 70 -27.85 -16.96 2.22
N GLY A 71 -27.74 -16.87 3.54
CA GLY A 71 -27.60 -18.03 4.42
C GLY A 71 -26.14 -18.48 4.55
N VAL A 72 -26.00 -19.66 5.13
CA VAL A 72 -24.71 -20.29 5.42
C VAL A 72 -24.00 -20.71 4.13
N LEU A 73 -22.74 -20.31 3.96
CA LEU A 73 -21.96 -20.64 2.78
C LEU A 73 -21.61 -22.15 2.71
N PRO A 74 -21.50 -22.72 1.50
CA PRO A 74 -21.02 -24.09 1.34
C PRO A 74 -19.53 -24.21 1.72
N SER A 75 -19.12 -25.39 2.16
CA SER A 75 -17.71 -25.65 2.54
C SER A 75 -16.72 -25.54 1.38
N ASN A 76 -17.17 -25.68 0.14
CA ASN A 76 -16.33 -25.65 -1.07
C ASN A 76 -16.56 -24.37 -1.87
N LEU A 77 -16.09 -23.25 -1.34
CA LEU A 77 -16.12 -21.98 -2.05
C LEU A 77 -15.30 -22.03 -3.33
N TYR A 78 -15.74 -21.26 -4.33
CA TYR A 78 -15.01 -21.14 -5.60
C TYR A 78 -13.73 -20.35 -5.44
N ALA A 79 -13.79 -19.22 -4.71
CA ALA A 79 -12.61 -18.40 -4.46
C ALA A 79 -12.69 -17.73 -3.07
N ILE A 80 -11.53 -17.57 -2.46
CA ILE A 80 -11.35 -16.80 -1.22
C ILE A 80 -10.19 -15.84 -1.43
N GLY A 81 -10.44 -14.57 -1.15
CA GLY A 81 -9.43 -13.53 -1.28
C GLY A 81 -9.46 -12.53 -0.14
N VAL A 82 -8.31 -11.97 0.21
CA VAL A 82 -8.20 -10.93 1.22
C VAL A 82 -7.77 -9.64 0.54
N LEU A 83 -8.67 -8.66 0.57
CA LEU A 83 -8.50 -7.38 -0.08
C LEU A 83 -8.41 -6.26 0.94
N GLN A 84 -7.51 -5.34 0.69
CA GLN A 84 -7.30 -4.11 1.45
C GLN A 84 -7.62 -2.90 0.57
N LEU A 85 -8.43 -1.99 1.09
CA LEU A 85 -8.79 -0.73 0.47
C LEU A 85 -8.35 0.43 1.34
N ASP A 86 -7.66 1.39 0.78
CA ASP A 86 -7.49 2.69 1.40
C ASP A 86 -8.63 3.59 0.91
N ILE A 87 -9.49 4.01 1.84
CA ILE A 87 -10.66 4.85 1.59
C ILE A 87 -10.34 6.25 2.07
N ASP A 88 -10.45 7.23 1.20
CA ASP A 88 -10.20 8.62 1.53
C ASP A 88 -11.36 9.25 2.32
N ARG A 89 -11.16 10.49 2.80
CA ARG A 89 -12.16 11.22 3.59
C ARG A 89 -13.48 11.45 2.87
N ARG A 90 -13.50 11.39 1.54
CA ARG A 90 -14.70 11.55 0.71
C ARG A 90 -15.38 10.22 0.41
N GLY A 91 -14.81 9.11 0.85
CA GLY A 91 -15.33 7.77 0.59
C GLY A 91 -14.84 7.16 -0.73
N TRP A 92 -13.87 7.77 -1.43
CA TRP A 92 -13.33 7.17 -2.65
C TRP A 92 -12.19 6.20 -2.36
N VAL A 93 -12.08 5.18 -3.19
CA VAL A 93 -10.97 4.20 -3.13
C VAL A 93 -9.71 4.87 -3.65
N ALA A 94 -8.82 5.22 -2.74
CA ALA A 94 -7.52 5.84 -3.06
C ALA A 94 -6.48 4.80 -3.48
N ARG A 95 -6.58 3.58 -2.97
CA ARG A 95 -5.71 2.45 -3.30
C ARG A 95 -6.43 1.12 -3.02
N LEU A 96 -6.09 0.13 -3.84
CA LEU A 96 -6.52 -1.25 -3.69
C LEU A 96 -5.26 -2.12 -3.62
N HIS A 97 -5.23 -3.02 -2.66
CA HIS A 97 -4.09 -3.94 -2.49
C HIS A 97 -4.58 -5.33 -2.06
N TRP A 98 -4.23 -6.33 -2.85
CA TRP A 98 -4.50 -7.71 -2.49
C TRP A 98 -3.47 -8.21 -1.48
N LEU A 99 -3.91 -8.56 -0.27
CA LEU A 99 -3.09 -9.29 0.69
C LEU A 99 -3.01 -10.77 0.29
N ARG A 100 -4.10 -11.28 -0.28
CA ARG A 100 -4.20 -12.62 -0.83
C ARG A 100 -5.20 -12.62 -1.98
N ALA A 101 -4.70 -12.67 -3.21
CA ALA A 101 -5.55 -12.83 -4.39
C ALA A 101 -5.82 -14.31 -4.68
N PRO A 102 -7.03 -14.71 -5.10
CA PRO A 102 -7.31 -16.07 -5.57
C PRO A 102 -6.70 -16.27 -6.97
N SER A 103 -5.45 -16.73 -7.02
CA SER A 103 -4.65 -16.84 -8.26
C SER A 103 -5.25 -17.78 -9.33
N HIS A 104 -6.10 -18.71 -8.90
CA HIS A 104 -6.80 -19.66 -9.80
C HIS A 104 -8.08 -19.07 -10.43
N ALA A 105 -8.52 -17.87 -9.98
CA ALA A 105 -9.76 -17.24 -10.42
C ALA A 105 -9.54 -15.73 -10.72
N PRO A 106 -8.74 -15.39 -11.77
CA PRO A 106 -8.44 -14.00 -12.11
C PRO A 106 -9.69 -13.19 -12.50
N GLU A 107 -10.73 -13.84 -13.02
CA GLU A 107 -12.02 -13.22 -13.32
C GLU A 107 -12.75 -12.76 -12.04
N VAL A 108 -12.61 -13.52 -10.93
CA VAL A 108 -13.15 -13.12 -9.62
C VAL A 108 -12.37 -11.93 -9.06
N VAL A 109 -11.05 -11.91 -9.23
CA VAL A 109 -10.22 -10.75 -8.85
C VAL A 109 -10.73 -9.49 -9.55
N ALA A 110 -10.85 -9.52 -10.88
CA ALA A 110 -11.33 -8.38 -11.67
C ALA A 110 -12.76 -7.96 -11.29
N GLU A 111 -13.62 -8.92 -10.98
CA GLU A 111 -15.00 -8.67 -10.56
C GLU A 111 -15.08 -8.00 -9.18
N ILE A 112 -14.28 -8.44 -8.23
CA ILE A 112 -14.21 -7.82 -6.91
C ILE A 112 -13.68 -6.38 -7.02
N GLU A 113 -12.61 -6.15 -7.78
CA GLU A 113 -12.06 -4.81 -8.02
C GLU A 113 -13.11 -3.87 -8.62
N ARG A 114 -13.84 -4.34 -9.63
CA ARG A 114 -14.95 -3.58 -10.22
C ARG A 114 -16.03 -3.28 -9.18
N THR A 115 -16.42 -4.28 -8.39
CA THR A 115 -17.46 -4.17 -7.37
C THR A 115 -17.13 -3.10 -6.33
N VAL A 116 -15.89 -3.08 -5.82
CA VAL A 116 -15.48 -2.08 -4.82
C VAL A 116 -15.41 -0.67 -5.41
N HIS A 117 -14.98 -0.51 -6.66
CA HIS A 117 -14.96 0.80 -7.31
C HIS A 117 -16.37 1.32 -7.62
N GLN A 118 -17.29 0.46 -8.04
CA GLN A 118 -18.68 0.83 -8.32
C GLN A 118 -19.48 1.14 -7.06
N ALA A 119 -19.10 0.59 -5.92
CA ALA A 119 -19.74 0.88 -4.64
C ALA A 119 -19.36 2.25 -4.07
N ALA A 120 -18.28 2.87 -4.53
CA ALA A 120 -17.89 4.21 -4.08
C ALA A 120 -18.93 5.28 -4.48
N PRO A 121 -19.11 6.35 -3.67
CA PRO A 121 -18.40 6.63 -2.43
C PRO A 121 -18.91 5.82 -1.23
N TYR A 122 -17.98 5.39 -0.40
CA TYR A 122 -18.23 4.74 0.88
C TYR A 122 -18.63 5.76 1.96
N PRO A 123 -19.13 5.33 3.14
CA PRO A 123 -19.41 6.25 4.23
C PRO A 123 -18.22 7.17 4.52
N ALA A 124 -18.49 8.48 4.58
CA ALA A 124 -17.46 9.51 4.77
C ALA A 124 -16.78 9.40 6.13
N LEU A 125 -15.51 9.81 6.18
CA LEU A 125 -14.63 9.73 7.32
C LEU A 125 -13.98 11.07 7.64
N SER A 126 -13.49 11.20 8.89
CA SER A 126 -12.63 12.32 9.28
C SER A 126 -11.23 12.22 8.68
N ASP A 127 -10.77 10.98 8.38
CA ASP A 127 -9.44 10.71 7.85
C ASP A 127 -9.44 9.54 6.85
N THR A 128 -8.33 9.36 6.13
CA THR A 128 -8.16 8.19 5.26
C THR A 128 -7.87 6.97 6.12
N LEU A 129 -8.64 5.90 5.93
CA LEU A 129 -8.48 4.66 6.67
C LEU A 129 -8.28 3.47 5.74
N THR A 130 -7.64 2.43 6.28
CA THR A 130 -7.46 1.15 5.61
C THR A 130 -8.56 0.18 6.06
N TYR A 131 -9.40 -0.23 5.10
CA TYR A 131 -10.40 -1.29 5.27
C TYR A 131 -9.84 -2.60 4.72
N THR A 132 -9.96 -3.67 5.48
CA THR A 132 -9.54 -5.01 5.05
C THR A 132 -10.67 -5.99 5.32
N ASP A 133 -10.98 -6.81 4.32
CA ASP A 133 -11.97 -7.88 4.47
C ASP A 133 -11.60 -9.11 3.64
N THR A 134 -12.18 -10.26 4.02
CA THR A 134 -12.10 -11.50 3.26
C THR A 134 -13.35 -11.66 2.40
N TRP A 135 -13.14 -11.85 1.10
CA TRP A 135 -14.18 -12.12 0.13
C TRP A 135 -14.37 -13.63 0.00
N LEU A 136 -15.54 -14.08 0.31
CA LEU A 136 -15.96 -15.48 0.24
C LEU A 136 -16.88 -15.66 -0.97
N TRP A 137 -16.33 -16.20 -2.06
CA TRP A 137 -16.97 -16.23 -3.37
C TRP A 137 -17.50 -17.61 -3.71
N ASP A 138 -18.80 -17.73 -3.97
CA ASP A 138 -19.44 -18.97 -4.38
C ASP A 138 -19.43 -19.16 -5.91
N LYS A 139 -19.60 -20.41 -6.35
CA LYS A 139 -19.67 -20.79 -7.78
C LYS A 139 -20.81 -20.12 -8.55
N SER A 140 -21.86 -19.67 -7.86
CA SER A 140 -22.97 -18.94 -8.46
C SER A 140 -22.64 -17.49 -8.83
N GLY A 141 -21.43 -17.01 -8.53
CA GLY A 141 -21.04 -15.60 -8.69
C GLY A 141 -21.53 -14.69 -7.58
N ARG A 142 -22.08 -15.27 -6.51
CA ARG A 142 -22.47 -14.56 -5.28
C ARG A 142 -21.36 -14.63 -4.25
N PHE A 143 -21.38 -13.68 -3.32
CA PHE A 143 -20.33 -13.58 -2.29
C PHE A 143 -20.89 -13.22 -0.92
N GLN A 144 -20.07 -13.45 0.09
CA GLN A 144 -20.16 -12.82 1.41
C GLN A 144 -18.82 -12.17 1.76
N LEU A 145 -18.87 -11.20 2.66
CA LEU A 145 -17.71 -10.62 3.32
C LEU A 145 -17.58 -11.21 4.71
N ASP A 146 -16.38 -11.57 5.14
CA ASP A 146 -16.14 -12.16 6.46
C ASP A 146 -16.67 -11.28 7.59
N THR A 147 -16.58 -9.96 7.45
CA THR A 147 -17.13 -9.00 8.42
C THR A 147 -18.65 -9.17 8.67
N LEU A 148 -19.41 -9.69 7.70
CA LEU A 148 -20.86 -9.88 7.77
C LEU A 148 -21.31 -11.31 7.41
N THR A 149 -20.41 -12.28 7.47
CA THR A 149 -20.72 -13.66 7.10
C THR A 149 -21.76 -14.29 8.04
N GLU A 150 -22.61 -15.13 7.48
CA GLU A 150 -23.57 -15.97 8.22
C GLU A 150 -22.94 -17.32 8.61
N GLY A 151 -21.65 -17.49 8.32
CA GLY A 151 -20.89 -18.71 8.60
C GLY A 151 -20.71 -19.60 7.37
N GLN A 152 -20.03 -20.73 7.59
CA GLN A 152 -19.72 -21.74 6.58
C GLN A 152 -20.03 -23.14 7.13
N LEU A 153 -20.54 -24.03 6.29
CA LEU A 153 -20.83 -25.44 6.63
C LEU A 153 -19.55 -26.26 6.83
#